data_21cc7fc04a6e1134aa0f41f578a26aea
#
_entry.id   21cc7fc04a6e1134aa0f41f578a26aea
#
_cell.length_a   1.000
_cell.length_b   1.000
_cell.length_c   1.000
_cell.angle_alpha   90.00
_cell.angle_beta   90.00
_cell.angle_gamma   90.00
#
_symmetry.space_group_name_H-M   'P 1'
#
loop_
_entity.id
_entity.type
_entity.pdbx_description
1 polymer ?
#
loop_
_entity_poly.entity_id
_entity_poly.type
_entity_poly.pdbx_seq_one_letter_code
_entity_poly.pdbx_strand_id
1 'polypeptide(L)'
;MIPLRLSAATVIRPITSLLLAAALHASLLLAGCGSDNPVAAPPAPLALHTMYSSATYDARTVTPAKISRTLIPITSDNRDLIWENGVPGSRVLMLSWIKSSDAKYYDGTVDPSCAPASANCTLKADLWVTAAPEMKNFFAGMTPQPLRIAQLLGVPPEYADEERSMVELWVAPQDMFRPCPDPEITDRECQAAFPSDPFRTFTSTELVRATEGPGWNVFMNYTGWFNNRKDYIYTNARNYPASSPYPWTRLGYTYDWGSSNHVGLSEFVVHGRKQNGRGISVGIRSLKTTADYIRQ
;
A
#
# COMPACT_ATOMS: atom_id res chain seq x y z
N MET A 1 -8.68 63.97 -21.90
CA MET A 1 -8.62 64.97 -20.80
C MET A 1 -7.79 64.41 -19.68
N ILE A 2 -6.71 64.99 -19.47
CA ILE A 2 -5.67 64.92 -18.44
C ILE A 2 -6.14 65.94 -17.35
N PRO A 3 -5.66 66.03 -16.10
CA PRO A 3 -4.73 65.27 -15.28
C PRO A 3 -5.11 65.26 -13.74
N LEU A 4 -4.24 64.75 -12.91
CA LEU A 4 -3.43 65.31 -11.83
C LEU A 4 -3.23 64.26 -10.70
N ARG A 5 -2.04 63.80 -10.49
CA ARG A 5 -0.96 64.12 -9.54
C ARG A 5 -1.40 64.54 -8.13
N LEU A 6 -0.84 63.79 -7.14
CA LEU A 6 0.02 64.33 -6.07
C LEU A 6 0.52 63.20 -5.17
N SER A 7 1.67 63.09 -5.05
CA SER A 7 2.89 62.88 -4.31
C SER A 7 2.82 63.36 -2.86
N ALA A 8 3.25 62.53 -1.92
CA ALA A 8 3.91 62.96 -0.69
C ALA A 8 4.81 61.84 -0.16
N ALA A 9 6.09 62.10 -0.20
CA ALA A 9 7.15 61.40 0.53
C ALA A 9 7.31 62.03 1.92
N THR A 10 8.03 61.31 2.79
CA THR A 10 8.74 61.76 4.00
C THR A 10 8.50 60.77 5.12
N VAL A 11 9.36 60.24 5.92
CA VAL A 11 10.72 60.61 6.41
C VAL A 11 11.29 59.38 7.13
N ILE A 12 12.56 59.15 6.91
CA ILE A 12 13.41 58.20 7.67
C ILE A 12 13.84 58.84 8.98
N ARG A 13 13.89 58.10 10.06
CA ARG A 13 14.84 58.30 11.16
C ARG A 13 15.24 57.01 11.85
N PRO A 14 16.54 56.81 12.14
CA PRO A 14 17.08 55.66 12.82
C PRO A 14 17.12 55.84 14.35
N ILE A 15 16.98 54.79 15.11
CA ILE A 15 17.35 54.80 16.54
C ILE A 15 18.39 53.69 16.77
N THR A 16 19.46 54.18 17.29
CA THR A 16 20.73 53.61 17.71
C THR A 16 20.66 52.48 18.73
N SER A 17 21.59 51.57 18.51
CA SER A 17 22.36 50.68 19.40
C SER A 17 22.17 50.81 20.92
N LEU A 18 21.96 49.67 21.59
CA LEU A 18 22.51 49.44 22.93
C LEU A 18 23.09 48.02 23.00
N LEU A 19 24.41 47.94 23.04
CA LEU A 19 25.21 46.78 23.41
C LEU A 19 25.10 46.58 24.92
N LEU A 20 24.76 45.37 25.36
CA LEU A 20 25.04 44.93 26.73
C LEU A 20 25.78 43.58 26.65
N ALA A 21 27.05 43.67 26.98
CA ALA A 21 27.94 42.54 27.22
C ALA A 21 27.64 41.94 28.59
N ALA A 22 27.45 40.66 28.69
CA ALA A 22 27.51 39.93 29.96
C ALA A 22 28.28 38.63 29.80
N ALA A 23 29.21 38.45 30.69
CA ALA A 23 30.36 37.59 30.76
C ALA A 23 30.12 36.07 30.65
N LEU A 24 31.13 35.43 30.09
CA LEU A 24 31.43 33.97 30.14
C LEU A 24 31.49 33.46 31.58
N HIS A 25 30.78 32.36 31.83
CA HIS A 25 31.21 31.34 32.78
C HIS A 25 31.25 30.01 32.08
N ALA A 26 32.43 29.55 31.79
CA ALA A 26 32.73 28.21 31.31
C ALA A 26 32.62 27.25 32.51
N SER A 27 31.65 26.37 32.50
CA SER A 27 31.64 25.16 33.32
C SER A 27 31.74 23.96 32.42
N LEU A 28 32.94 23.41 32.29
CA LEU A 28 33.21 22.10 31.68
C LEU A 28 32.61 21.05 32.61
N LEU A 29 31.50 20.46 32.20
CA LEU A 29 31.02 19.17 32.69
C LEU A 29 31.21 18.15 31.58
N LEU A 30 32.21 17.29 31.75
CA LEU A 30 32.33 16.02 31.02
C LEU A 30 31.12 15.15 31.37
N ALA A 31 30.16 15.05 30.46
CA ALA A 31 29.13 14.05 30.54
C ALA A 31 29.29 13.10 29.35
N GLY A 32 29.32 11.83 29.69
CA GLY A 32 29.66 10.73 28.78
C GLY A 32 28.74 10.60 27.57
N CYS A 33 29.30 10.12 26.49
CA CYS A 33 28.61 9.63 25.30
C CYS A 33 27.73 8.43 25.63
N GLY A 34 26.48 8.70 25.92
CA GLY A 34 25.40 7.76 25.71
C GLY A 34 24.58 8.30 24.53
N SER A 35 24.71 7.70 23.37
CA SER A 35 23.90 8.04 22.19
C SER A 35 22.54 7.34 22.30
N ASP A 36 21.76 7.73 23.29
CA ASP A 36 20.33 7.45 23.28
C ASP A 36 19.67 8.50 22.39
N ASN A 37 19.56 8.22 21.09
CA ASN A 37 18.64 8.93 20.23
C ASN A 37 17.25 8.75 20.85
N PRO A 38 16.57 9.82 21.30
CA PRO A 38 15.21 9.67 21.79
C PRO A 38 14.35 9.12 20.65
N VAL A 39 13.84 7.91 20.84
CA VAL A 39 12.82 7.35 19.95
C VAL A 39 11.68 8.36 19.96
N ALA A 40 11.42 9.00 18.84
CA ALA A 40 10.35 9.98 18.73
C ALA A 40 9.04 9.35 19.17
N ALA A 41 8.33 10.00 20.08
CA ALA A 41 7.03 9.54 20.53
C ALA A 41 6.10 9.35 19.30
N PRO A 42 5.27 8.30 19.28
CA PRO A 42 4.33 8.10 18.19
C PRO A 42 3.42 9.31 18.06
N PRO A 43 3.08 9.75 16.83
CA PRO A 43 2.20 10.89 16.62
C PRO A 43 0.85 10.70 17.30
N ALA A 44 0.24 11.77 17.77
CA ALA A 44 -1.08 11.72 18.37
C ALA A 44 -2.14 11.20 17.36
N PRO A 45 -3.20 10.52 17.80
CA PRO A 45 -4.22 9.93 16.91
C PRO A 45 -4.78 10.92 15.87
N LEU A 46 -5.07 12.17 16.25
CA LEU A 46 -5.52 13.20 15.30
C LEU A 46 -4.48 13.50 14.22
N ALA A 47 -3.19 13.47 14.54
CA ALA A 47 -2.13 13.65 13.56
C ALA A 47 -2.06 12.48 12.58
N LEU A 48 -2.28 11.24 13.03
CA LEU A 48 -2.32 10.05 12.17
C LEU A 48 -3.46 10.11 11.17
N HIS A 49 -4.66 10.49 11.61
CA HIS A 49 -5.81 10.68 10.71
C HIS A 49 -5.58 11.80 9.69
N THR A 50 -4.94 12.88 10.10
CA THR A 50 -4.58 13.98 9.19
C THR A 50 -3.58 13.51 8.13
N MET A 51 -2.55 12.78 8.52
CA MET A 51 -1.56 12.19 7.59
C MET A 51 -2.24 11.23 6.61
N TYR A 52 -3.09 10.33 7.12
CA TYR A 52 -3.82 9.38 6.28
C TYR A 52 -4.79 10.07 5.31
N SER A 53 -5.52 11.09 5.76
CA SER A 53 -6.42 11.87 4.90
C SER A 53 -5.66 12.61 3.81
N SER A 54 -4.49 13.18 4.14
CA SER A 54 -3.61 13.83 3.17
C SER A 54 -3.08 12.84 2.13
N ALA A 55 -2.69 11.64 2.56
CA ALA A 55 -2.28 10.54 1.68
C ALA A 55 -3.40 10.14 0.71
N THR A 56 -4.63 10.00 1.24
CA THR A 56 -5.81 9.67 0.43
C THR A 56 -6.10 10.76 -0.59
N TYR A 57 -5.96 12.03 -0.20
CA TYR A 57 -6.15 13.15 -1.12
C TYR A 57 -5.08 13.16 -2.22
N ASP A 58 -3.81 12.98 -1.85
CA ASP A 58 -2.71 12.94 -2.81
C ASP A 58 -2.82 11.77 -3.79
N ALA A 59 -3.18 10.58 -3.30
CA ALA A 59 -3.32 9.38 -4.14
C ALA A 59 -4.45 9.50 -5.19
N ARG A 60 -5.41 10.42 -5.02
CA ARG A 60 -6.45 10.68 -6.03
C ARG A 60 -5.90 11.18 -7.35
N THR A 61 -4.72 11.81 -7.33
CA THR A 61 -4.11 12.39 -8.53
C THR A 61 -2.97 11.51 -9.00
N VAL A 62 -3.17 10.84 -10.11
CA VAL A 62 -2.13 10.07 -10.80
C VAL A 62 -1.39 10.98 -11.77
N THR A 63 -0.09 10.99 -11.71
CA THR A 63 0.78 11.74 -12.65
C THR A 63 1.97 10.88 -13.05
N PRO A 64 2.59 11.13 -14.21
CA PRO A 64 3.81 10.42 -14.61
C PRO A 64 4.96 10.52 -13.59
N ALA A 65 5.02 11.61 -12.83
CA ALA A 65 6.04 11.81 -11.80
C ALA A 65 5.90 10.86 -10.60
N LYS A 66 4.73 10.26 -10.41
CA LYS A 66 4.45 9.28 -9.34
C LYS A 66 4.70 7.83 -9.78
N ILE A 67 5.06 7.59 -11.04
CA ILE A 67 5.36 6.23 -11.51
C ILE A 67 6.62 5.73 -10.81
N SER A 68 6.48 4.62 -10.07
CA SER A 68 7.62 3.86 -9.55
C SER A 68 8.20 2.97 -10.66
N ARG A 69 9.53 2.88 -10.72
CA ARG A 69 10.26 1.96 -11.62
C ARG A 69 10.99 0.87 -10.86
N THR A 70 10.58 0.64 -9.64
CA THR A 70 11.22 -0.34 -8.74
C THR A 70 10.26 -1.43 -8.28
N LEU A 71 9.11 -1.56 -8.96
CA LEU A 71 8.13 -2.60 -8.64
C LEU A 71 8.76 -3.99 -8.84
N ILE A 72 8.29 -4.96 -8.06
CA ILE A 72 8.74 -6.34 -8.17
C ILE A 72 8.10 -6.97 -9.42
N PRO A 73 8.88 -7.37 -10.44
CA PRO A 73 8.37 -8.11 -11.59
C PRO A 73 8.18 -9.58 -11.21
N ILE A 74 7.06 -10.16 -11.62
CA ILE A 74 6.78 -11.59 -11.43
C ILE A 74 7.25 -12.35 -12.66
N THR A 75 8.56 -12.59 -12.72
CA THR A 75 9.22 -13.30 -13.82
C THR A 75 10.10 -14.44 -13.28
N SER A 76 10.27 -15.49 -14.06
CA SER A 76 11.01 -16.69 -13.64
C SER A 76 12.51 -16.43 -13.38
N ASP A 77 13.07 -15.39 -13.93
CA ASP A 77 14.46 -14.94 -13.73
C ASP A 77 14.62 -14.01 -12.53
N ASN A 78 13.53 -13.52 -11.94
CA ASN A 78 13.58 -12.69 -10.73
C ASN A 78 13.93 -13.54 -9.51
N ARG A 79 15.17 -13.39 -9.03
CA ARG A 79 15.73 -14.13 -7.89
C ARG A 79 15.24 -13.64 -6.52
N ASP A 80 14.58 -12.49 -6.48
CA ASP A 80 14.02 -11.92 -5.24
C ASP A 80 12.67 -12.59 -4.89
N LEU A 81 12.12 -13.42 -5.79
CA LEU A 81 10.88 -14.16 -5.58
C LEU A 81 11.14 -15.53 -4.94
N ILE A 82 10.19 -15.97 -4.14
CA ILE A 82 10.16 -17.36 -3.65
C ILE A 82 9.14 -18.13 -4.48
N TRP A 83 9.61 -19.12 -5.21
CA TRP A 83 8.82 -20.01 -6.04
C TRP A 83 8.50 -21.30 -5.30
N GLU A 84 7.31 -21.84 -5.52
CA GLU A 84 6.91 -23.10 -4.91
C GLU A 84 7.85 -24.22 -5.33
N ASN A 85 8.31 -25.00 -4.36
CA ASN A 85 9.31 -26.05 -4.51
C ASN A 85 10.63 -25.58 -5.16
N GLY A 86 10.92 -24.28 -5.13
CA GLY A 86 12.11 -23.71 -5.77
C GLY A 86 12.11 -23.73 -7.30
N VAL A 87 10.95 -23.94 -7.94
CA VAL A 87 10.82 -24.04 -9.40
C VAL A 87 10.38 -22.69 -9.97
N PRO A 88 11.27 -21.92 -10.64
CA PRO A 88 10.93 -20.66 -11.25
C PRO A 88 9.79 -20.77 -12.26
N GLY A 89 8.83 -19.84 -12.22
CA GLY A 89 7.65 -19.85 -13.08
C GLY A 89 6.49 -20.73 -12.57
N SER A 90 6.67 -21.44 -11.45
CA SER A 90 5.58 -22.11 -10.72
C SER A 90 4.71 -21.09 -9.95
N ARG A 91 4.03 -21.51 -8.89
CA ARG A 91 3.34 -20.57 -8.02
C ARG A 91 4.36 -19.75 -7.20
N VAL A 92 4.12 -18.45 -7.08
CA VAL A 92 4.94 -17.50 -6.33
C VAL A 92 4.37 -17.25 -4.95
N LEU A 93 5.24 -17.03 -3.97
CA LEU A 93 4.83 -16.75 -2.60
C LEU A 93 4.38 -15.31 -2.45
N MET A 94 3.11 -15.14 -2.15
CA MET A 94 2.46 -13.86 -1.89
C MET A 94 2.03 -13.75 -0.43
N LEU A 95 1.84 -12.52 0.03
CA LEU A 95 1.46 -12.18 1.39
C LEU A 95 0.26 -11.25 1.41
N SER A 96 -0.67 -11.50 2.32
CA SER A 96 -1.76 -10.58 2.66
C SER A 96 -1.84 -10.38 4.17
N TRP A 97 -2.15 -9.14 4.58
CA TRP A 97 -2.37 -8.77 5.97
C TRP A 97 -3.87 -8.60 6.22
N ILE A 98 -4.48 -9.62 6.81
CA ILE A 98 -5.93 -9.76 6.95
C ILE A 98 -6.39 -9.50 8.40
N LYS A 99 -7.67 -9.21 8.61
CA LYS A 99 -8.27 -9.24 9.97
C LYS A 99 -8.18 -10.65 10.54
N SER A 100 -7.86 -10.76 11.83
CA SER A 100 -7.85 -12.09 12.48
C SER A 100 -9.22 -12.76 12.47
N SER A 101 -10.30 -11.99 12.42
CA SER A 101 -11.65 -12.54 12.22
C SER A 101 -11.85 -13.25 10.87
N ASP A 102 -11.02 -12.91 9.85
CA ASP A 102 -11.06 -13.53 8.53
C ASP A 102 -10.09 -14.71 8.39
N ALA A 103 -9.27 -14.95 9.42
CA ALA A 103 -8.34 -16.10 9.48
C ALA A 103 -9.07 -17.45 9.27
N LYS A 104 -10.32 -17.56 9.70
CA LYS A 104 -11.18 -18.73 9.50
C LYS A 104 -11.34 -19.18 8.05
N TYR A 105 -11.09 -18.30 7.09
CA TYR A 105 -11.12 -18.63 5.65
C TYR A 105 -9.81 -19.26 5.17
N TYR A 106 -8.77 -19.26 6.03
CA TYR A 106 -7.41 -19.71 5.70
C TYR A 106 -6.84 -20.70 6.73
N ASP A 107 -7.60 -21.07 7.75
CA ASP A 107 -7.21 -22.01 8.83
C ASP A 107 -7.89 -23.38 8.77
N GLY A 108 -8.73 -23.58 7.76
CA GLY A 108 -9.49 -24.80 7.57
C GLY A 108 -10.85 -24.82 8.29
N THR A 109 -11.19 -23.81 9.08
CA THR A 109 -12.47 -23.75 9.84
C THR A 109 -13.68 -23.67 8.91
N VAL A 110 -13.64 -22.80 7.89
CA VAL A 110 -14.74 -22.63 6.92
C VAL A 110 -14.67 -23.64 5.80
N ASP A 111 -13.45 -23.93 5.34
CA ASP A 111 -13.17 -24.84 4.24
C ASP A 111 -11.88 -25.61 4.56
N PRO A 112 -11.97 -26.93 4.83
CA PRO A 112 -10.79 -27.74 5.16
C PRO A 112 -9.70 -27.72 4.09
N SER A 113 -10.04 -27.42 2.84
CA SER A 113 -9.06 -27.28 1.75
C SER A 113 -8.24 -26.00 1.88
N CYS A 114 -8.63 -25.09 2.77
CA CYS A 114 -7.96 -23.81 3.02
C CYS A 114 -7.14 -23.79 4.33
N ALA A 115 -6.75 -24.95 4.84
CA ALA A 115 -5.88 -25.03 6.02
C ALA A 115 -4.39 -24.72 5.64
N PRO A 116 -3.56 -24.28 6.60
CA PRO A 116 -2.12 -24.17 6.38
C PRO A 116 -1.51 -25.45 5.84
N ALA A 117 -0.54 -25.29 4.94
CA ALA A 117 0.06 -26.36 4.13
C ALA A 117 -0.88 -27.04 3.09
N SER A 118 -2.08 -26.52 2.89
CA SER A 118 -2.94 -27.02 1.82
C SER A 118 -2.50 -26.50 0.45
N ALA A 119 -2.65 -27.33 -0.58
CA ALA A 119 -2.24 -27.00 -1.94
C ALA A 119 -3.35 -26.32 -2.76
N ASN A 120 -4.62 -26.44 -2.35
CA ASN A 120 -5.77 -26.15 -3.22
C ASN A 120 -6.93 -25.45 -2.45
N CYS A 121 -6.64 -24.29 -1.88
CA CYS A 121 -7.67 -23.43 -1.32
C CYS A 121 -8.36 -22.63 -2.43
N THR A 122 -9.69 -22.68 -2.50
CA THR A 122 -10.44 -21.88 -3.47
C THR A 122 -10.81 -20.53 -2.90
N LEU A 123 -10.25 -19.45 -3.45
CA LEU A 123 -10.60 -18.09 -3.07
C LEU A 123 -12.06 -17.77 -3.45
N LYS A 124 -12.74 -17.04 -2.58
CA LYS A 124 -14.15 -16.63 -2.77
C LYS A 124 -14.31 -15.17 -3.13
N ALA A 125 -13.26 -14.36 -2.92
CA ALA A 125 -13.21 -12.93 -3.19
C ALA A 125 -11.82 -12.54 -3.70
N ASP A 126 -11.71 -11.37 -4.34
CA ASP A 126 -10.43 -10.81 -4.72
C ASP A 126 -9.59 -10.56 -3.46
N LEU A 127 -8.32 -10.90 -3.54
CA LEU A 127 -7.38 -10.75 -2.44
C LEU A 127 -6.21 -9.85 -2.85
N TRP A 128 -6.02 -8.78 -2.11
CA TRP A 128 -4.89 -7.88 -2.29
C TRP A 128 -3.66 -8.47 -1.62
N VAL A 129 -2.57 -8.53 -2.37
CA VAL A 129 -1.33 -9.19 -1.94
C VAL A 129 -0.09 -8.40 -2.37
N THR A 130 1.02 -8.66 -1.68
CA THR A 130 2.37 -8.25 -2.06
C THR A 130 3.27 -9.48 -2.15
N ALA A 131 4.43 -9.38 -2.80
CA ALA A 131 5.42 -10.46 -2.76
C ALA A 131 5.92 -10.66 -1.32
N ALA A 132 5.86 -11.87 -0.79
CA ALA A 132 6.20 -12.13 0.60
C ALA A 132 7.63 -11.68 0.99
N PRO A 133 8.67 -11.87 0.16
CA PRO A 133 10.02 -11.39 0.45
C PRO A 133 10.12 -9.87 0.57
N GLU A 134 9.33 -9.12 -0.20
CA GLU A 134 9.38 -7.65 -0.22
C GLU A 134 9.04 -7.05 1.16
N MET A 135 7.99 -7.55 1.81
CA MET A 135 7.64 -7.17 3.18
C MET A 135 8.75 -7.49 4.18
N LYS A 136 9.29 -8.70 4.10
CA LYS A 136 10.38 -9.13 4.99
C LYS A 136 11.65 -8.30 4.78
N ASN A 137 11.99 -8.04 3.54
CA ASN A 137 13.17 -7.24 3.19
C ASN A 137 13.01 -5.78 3.65
N PHE A 138 11.81 -5.21 3.53
CA PHE A 138 11.54 -3.86 4.02
C PHE A 138 11.77 -3.74 5.53
N PHE A 139 11.40 -4.75 6.30
CA PHE A 139 11.56 -4.76 7.75
C PHE A 139 12.84 -5.45 8.24
N ALA A 140 13.76 -5.81 7.35
CA ALA A 140 15.00 -6.48 7.74
C ALA A 140 15.77 -5.66 8.78
N GLY A 141 16.07 -6.28 9.93
CA GLY A 141 16.76 -5.62 11.05
C GLY A 141 15.90 -4.66 11.88
N MET A 142 14.61 -4.55 11.61
CA MET A 142 13.65 -3.76 12.39
C MET A 142 12.66 -4.66 13.12
N THR A 143 12.08 -4.15 14.21
CA THR A 143 10.90 -4.74 14.83
C THR A 143 9.67 -3.91 14.37
N PRO A 144 8.96 -4.33 13.32
CA PRO A 144 7.88 -3.54 12.80
C PRO A 144 6.71 -3.47 13.79
N GLN A 145 6.29 -2.24 14.06
CA GLN A 145 5.07 -1.99 14.80
C GLN A 145 3.85 -2.10 13.87
N PRO A 146 2.69 -2.56 14.34
CA PRO A 146 1.47 -2.65 13.52
C PRO A 146 1.15 -1.36 12.76
N LEU A 147 1.35 -0.20 13.40
CA LEU A 147 1.17 1.10 12.75
C LEU A 147 2.09 1.28 11.53
N ARG A 148 3.37 0.86 11.62
CA ARG A 148 4.30 0.99 10.48
C ARG A 148 3.90 0.05 9.32
N ILE A 149 3.33 -1.11 9.63
CA ILE A 149 2.75 -2.00 8.62
C ILE A 149 1.54 -1.34 7.95
N ALA A 150 0.63 -0.76 8.74
CA ALA A 150 -0.52 -0.03 8.21
C ALA A 150 -0.09 1.13 7.30
N GLN A 151 0.92 1.89 7.70
CA GLN A 151 1.50 2.96 6.90
C GLN A 151 2.04 2.46 5.57
N LEU A 152 2.88 1.43 5.61
CA LEU A 152 3.53 0.84 4.43
C LEU A 152 2.51 0.28 3.43
N LEU A 153 1.45 -0.34 3.94
CA LEU A 153 0.40 -0.95 3.12
C LEU A 153 -0.70 0.04 2.69
N GLY A 154 -0.62 1.32 3.09
CA GLY A 154 -1.61 2.31 2.72
C GLY A 154 -3.00 2.07 3.31
N VAL A 155 -3.08 1.38 4.46
CA VAL A 155 -4.37 1.11 5.11
C VAL A 155 -4.61 2.07 6.29
N PRO A 156 -5.86 2.20 6.77
CA PRO A 156 -6.21 3.12 7.86
C PRO A 156 -5.40 2.90 9.14
N PRO A 157 -5.10 3.95 9.91
CA PRO A 157 -4.36 3.83 11.17
C PRO A 157 -5.05 2.91 12.18
N GLU A 158 -6.38 2.80 12.16
CA GLU A 158 -7.17 1.90 13.03
C GLU A 158 -6.84 0.42 12.82
N TYR A 159 -6.28 0.07 11.65
CA TYR A 159 -5.84 -1.29 11.38
C TYR A 159 -4.66 -1.71 12.27
N ALA A 160 -3.94 -0.75 12.84
CA ALA A 160 -2.88 -1.01 13.80
C ALA A 160 -3.42 -1.48 15.18
N ASP A 161 -4.64 -1.07 15.52
CA ASP A 161 -5.30 -1.40 16.78
C ASP A 161 -6.15 -2.67 16.69
N GLU A 162 -6.33 -3.21 15.46
CA GLU A 162 -7.05 -4.45 15.23
C GLU A 162 -6.12 -5.66 15.31
N GLU A 163 -6.63 -6.77 15.84
CA GLU A 163 -5.93 -8.05 15.70
C GLU A 163 -5.91 -8.47 14.23
N ARG A 164 -4.69 -8.69 13.73
CA ARG A 164 -4.45 -9.04 12.33
C ARG A 164 -3.49 -10.20 12.20
N SER A 165 -3.67 -10.92 11.10
CA SER A 165 -2.87 -12.08 10.74
C SER A 165 -2.22 -11.88 9.38
N MET A 166 -1.06 -12.50 9.22
CA MET A 166 -0.34 -12.62 7.95
C MET A 166 -0.65 -13.99 7.35
N VAL A 167 -1.18 -13.99 6.13
CA VAL A 167 -1.39 -15.21 5.35
C VAL A 167 -0.43 -15.24 4.18
N GLU A 168 0.40 -16.28 4.10
CA GLU A 168 1.25 -16.57 2.95
C GLU A 168 0.56 -17.56 2.01
N LEU A 169 0.55 -17.20 0.74
CA LEU A 169 -0.16 -17.97 -0.29
C LEU A 169 0.75 -18.28 -1.48
N TRP A 170 0.66 -19.50 -1.99
CA TRP A 170 1.21 -19.88 -3.28
C TRP A 170 0.22 -19.53 -4.37
N VAL A 171 0.55 -18.57 -5.23
CA VAL A 171 -0.33 -18.02 -6.26
C VAL A 171 0.29 -18.24 -7.64
N ALA A 172 -0.48 -18.76 -8.58
CA ALA A 172 -0.02 -18.86 -9.96
C ALA A 172 0.00 -17.47 -10.62
N PRO A 173 1.07 -17.09 -11.34
CA PRO A 173 1.20 -15.76 -11.94
C PRO A 173 0.00 -15.34 -12.81
N GLN A 174 -0.56 -16.25 -13.58
CA GLN A 174 -1.73 -15.99 -14.42
C GLN A 174 -3.04 -15.73 -13.65
N ASP A 175 -3.06 -15.96 -12.35
CA ASP A 175 -4.24 -15.76 -11.49
C ASP A 175 -4.19 -14.44 -10.73
N MET A 176 -3.24 -13.58 -11.04
CA MET A 176 -3.12 -12.24 -10.47
C MET A 176 -2.80 -11.18 -11.52
N PHE A 177 -3.06 -9.95 -11.16
CA PHE A 177 -2.76 -8.77 -11.96
C PHE A 177 -2.27 -7.63 -11.07
N ARG A 178 -1.62 -6.65 -11.67
CA ARG A 178 -1.25 -5.40 -11.00
C ARG A 178 -2.42 -4.42 -11.10
N PRO A 179 -2.90 -3.84 -9.98
CA PRO A 179 -4.09 -3.01 -9.99
C PRO A 179 -3.80 -1.57 -10.48
N CYS A 180 -3.45 -1.44 -11.75
CA CYS A 180 -3.12 -0.18 -12.42
C CYS A 180 -3.57 -0.20 -13.89
N PRO A 181 -3.50 0.91 -14.65
CA PRO A 181 -3.91 0.94 -16.04
C PRO A 181 -3.20 -0.05 -16.96
N ASP A 182 -2.02 -0.48 -16.60
CA ASP A 182 -1.28 -1.57 -17.21
C ASP A 182 -1.17 -2.74 -16.24
N PRO A 183 -2.11 -3.71 -16.27
CA PRO A 183 -2.22 -4.75 -15.25
C PRO A 183 -1.20 -5.88 -15.39
N GLU A 184 -0.31 -5.82 -16.35
CA GLU A 184 0.72 -6.84 -16.50
C GLU A 184 1.65 -6.82 -15.25
N ILE A 185 2.28 -7.93 -14.97
CA ILE A 185 3.02 -8.16 -13.72
C ILE A 185 4.51 -8.43 -13.95
N THR A 186 4.98 -8.37 -15.19
CA THR A 186 6.32 -8.84 -15.58
C THR A 186 7.36 -7.74 -15.69
N ASP A 187 6.95 -6.48 -15.62
CA ASP A 187 7.83 -5.32 -15.60
C ASP A 187 7.95 -4.66 -14.21
N ARG A 188 8.60 -3.51 -14.15
CA ARG A 188 8.91 -2.78 -12.91
C ARG A 188 8.15 -1.48 -12.76
N GLU A 189 7.18 -1.20 -13.61
CA GLU A 189 6.41 0.05 -13.57
C GLU A 189 4.95 -0.17 -13.97
N CYS A 190 4.12 0.82 -13.70
CA CYS A 190 2.77 0.91 -14.20
C CYS A 190 2.58 2.18 -15.02
N GLN A 191 1.66 2.17 -15.95
CA GLN A 191 1.29 3.35 -16.69
C GLN A 191 0.33 4.25 -15.89
N ALA A 192 0.44 5.58 -16.10
CA ALA A 192 -0.46 6.54 -15.44
C ALA A 192 -1.87 6.57 -16.02
N ALA A 193 -2.06 6.05 -17.22
CA ALA A 193 -3.33 6.01 -17.95
C ALA A 193 -3.43 4.71 -18.77
N PHE A 194 -4.64 4.30 -19.06
CA PHE A 194 -4.86 3.20 -19.99
C PHE A 194 -4.24 3.51 -21.35
N PRO A 195 -3.63 2.52 -22.02
CA PRO A 195 -3.16 2.69 -23.40
C PRO A 195 -4.34 3.07 -24.30
N SER A 196 -4.04 3.78 -25.38
CA SER A 196 -5.03 4.21 -26.37
C SER A 196 -5.78 3.04 -27.04
N ASP A 197 -5.15 1.86 -27.05
CA ASP A 197 -5.77 0.58 -27.42
C ASP A 197 -5.70 -0.38 -26.23
N PRO A 198 -6.69 -0.38 -25.35
CA PRO A 198 -6.73 -1.24 -24.17
C PRO A 198 -6.78 -2.74 -24.53
N PHE A 199 -7.22 -3.12 -25.75
CA PHE A 199 -7.23 -4.50 -26.18
C PHE A 199 -5.84 -5.02 -26.56
N ARG A 200 -4.91 -4.14 -26.79
CA ARG A 200 -3.53 -4.49 -27.15
C ARG A 200 -2.70 -4.97 -25.96
N THR A 201 -3.03 -4.49 -24.77
CA THR A 201 -2.31 -4.78 -23.51
C THR A 201 -2.97 -5.95 -22.77
N PHE A 202 -4.28 -6.11 -22.93
CA PHE A 202 -5.03 -7.18 -22.26
C PHE A 202 -5.29 -8.31 -23.27
N THR A 203 -4.42 -9.28 -23.27
CA THR A 203 -4.62 -10.51 -24.07
C THR A 203 -5.74 -11.40 -23.55
N SER A 204 -6.28 -11.12 -22.36
CA SER A 204 -7.41 -11.83 -21.81
C SER A 204 -8.67 -10.97 -21.83
N THR A 205 -9.70 -11.47 -22.50
CA THR A 205 -11.08 -11.03 -22.35
C THR A 205 -11.68 -11.53 -21.03
N GLU A 206 -10.84 -11.99 -20.09
CA GLU A 206 -11.32 -12.48 -18.81
C GLU A 206 -12.06 -11.37 -18.07
N LEU A 207 -13.29 -11.66 -17.68
CA LEU A 207 -14.08 -10.79 -16.86
C LEU A 207 -13.63 -10.93 -15.41
N VAL A 208 -13.29 -9.81 -14.80
CA VAL A 208 -12.96 -9.72 -13.38
C VAL A 208 -14.26 -9.44 -12.63
N ARG A 209 -14.46 -10.17 -11.54
CA ARG A 209 -15.62 -9.92 -10.67
C ARG A 209 -15.35 -8.70 -9.80
N ALA A 210 -16.26 -7.71 -9.86
CA ALA A 210 -16.30 -6.69 -8.84
C ALA A 210 -16.82 -7.29 -7.54
N THR A 211 -16.03 -7.28 -6.49
CA THR A 211 -16.38 -7.87 -5.19
C THR A 211 -16.86 -6.83 -4.18
N GLU A 212 -16.79 -5.57 -4.51
CA GLU A 212 -17.15 -4.46 -3.64
C GLU A 212 -17.87 -3.35 -4.41
N GLY A 213 -18.71 -2.62 -3.71
CA GLY A 213 -19.43 -1.46 -4.25
C GLY A 213 -20.59 -1.81 -5.17
N PRO A 214 -21.06 -0.82 -5.95
CA PRO A 214 -22.26 -0.96 -6.79
C PRO A 214 -22.17 -2.06 -7.86
N GLY A 215 -20.98 -2.49 -8.22
CA GLY A 215 -20.71 -3.57 -9.18
C GLY A 215 -20.55 -4.94 -8.55
N TRP A 216 -20.87 -5.10 -7.26
CA TRP A 216 -20.74 -6.37 -6.58
C TRP A 216 -21.47 -7.51 -7.32
N ASN A 217 -20.80 -8.65 -7.45
CA ASN A 217 -21.28 -9.84 -8.15
C ASN A 217 -21.47 -9.70 -9.67
N VAL A 218 -21.04 -8.59 -10.26
CA VAL A 218 -21.06 -8.39 -11.70
C VAL A 218 -19.68 -8.70 -12.26
N PHE A 219 -19.64 -9.54 -13.29
CA PHE A 219 -18.42 -9.73 -14.08
C PHE A 219 -18.29 -8.60 -15.09
N MET A 220 -17.09 -8.03 -15.17
CA MET A 220 -16.80 -6.94 -16.10
C MET A 220 -15.38 -7.12 -16.64
N ASN A 221 -15.06 -6.47 -17.74
CA ASN A 221 -13.69 -6.44 -18.23
C ASN A 221 -12.79 -5.67 -17.26
N TYR A 222 -11.47 -5.79 -17.42
CA TYR A 222 -10.51 -5.17 -16.52
C TYR A 222 -10.72 -3.66 -16.35
N THR A 223 -10.94 -2.93 -17.44
CA THR A 223 -11.20 -1.48 -17.41
C THR A 223 -12.45 -1.15 -16.59
N GLY A 224 -13.50 -1.94 -16.75
CA GLY A 224 -14.73 -1.82 -15.95
C GLY A 224 -14.46 -2.06 -14.46
N TRP A 225 -13.75 -3.14 -14.13
CA TRP A 225 -13.34 -3.46 -12.75
C TRP A 225 -12.53 -2.30 -12.13
N PHE A 226 -11.50 -1.85 -12.85
CA PHE A 226 -10.62 -0.77 -12.39
C PHE A 226 -11.39 0.53 -12.12
N ASN A 227 -12.25 0.95 -13.03
CA ASN A 227 -13.04 2.15 -12.86
C ASN A 227 -14.08 1.99 -11.75
N ASN A 228 -14.76 0.85 -11.68
CA ASN A 228 -15.68 0.55 -10.58
C ASN A 228 -14.97 0.62 -9.22
N ARG A 229 -13.78 0.01 -9.11
CA ARG A 229 -12.97 0.03 -7.89
C ARG A 229 -12.53 1.44 -7.52
N LYS A 230 -12.05 2.22 -8.49
CA LYS A 230 -11.67 3.62 -8.30
C LYS A 230 -12.85 4.46 -7.79
N ASP A 231 -14.01 4.32 -8.42
CA ASP A 231 -15.19 5.06 -8.04
C ASP A 231 -15.70 4.65 -6.66
N TYR A 232 -15.66 3.35 -6.34
CA TYR A 232 -15.97 2.86 -5.01
C TYR A 232 -15.06 3.48 -3.94
N ILE A 233 -13.77 3.45 -4.14
CA ILE A 233 -12.79 3.96 -3.17
C ILE A 233 -12.94 5.48 -3.00
N TYR A 234 -13.03 6.24 -4.09
CA TYR A 234 -12.92 7.69 -4.03
C TYR A 234 -14.25 8.45 -4.05
N THR A 235 -15.33 7.82 -4.51
CA THR A 235 -16.63 8.49 -4.68
C THR A 235 -17.70 7.92 -3.75
N ASN A 236 -17.75 6.60 -3.59
CA ASN A 236 -18.79 5.91 -2.85
C ASN A 236 -18.42 5.57 -1.39
N ALA A 237 -17.20 5.87 -0.96
CA ALA A 237 -16.76 5.65 0.42
C ALA A 237 -17.64 6.37 1.48
N ARG A 238 -18.46 7.31 1.06
CA ARG A 238 -19.47 7.97 1.92
C ARG A 238 -20.51 7.02 2.51
N ASN A 239 -20.72 5.87 1.89
CA ASN A 239 -21.68 4.88 2.36
C ASN A 239 -21.11 3.96 3.46
N TYR A 240 -19.83 4.12 3.79
CA TYR A 240 -19.16 3.43 4.88
C TYR A 240 -18.68 4.46 5.90
N PRO A 241 -19.48 4.80 6.91
CA PRO A 241 -19.12 5.83 7.89
C PRO A 241 -17.85 5.53 8.71
N ALA A 242 -17.35 4.29 8.66
CA ALA A 242 -16.14 3.87 9.36
C ALA A 242 -14.89 3.77 8.48
N SER A 243 -14.99 3.93 7.17
CA SER A 243 -13.83 3.81 6.27
C SER A 243 -13.60 5.11 5.52
N SER A 244 -12.52 5.80 5.85
CA SER A 244 -11.94 6.78 4.94
C SER A 244 -11.57 6.10 3.63
N PRO A 245 -11.66 6.79 2.48
CA PRO A 245 -11.16 6.27 1.21
C PRO A 245 -9.71 5.81 1.38
N TYR A 246 -9.34 4.71 0.73
CA TYR A 246 -7.96 4.24 0.74
C TYR A 246 -7.08 5.12 -0.16
N PRO A 247 -5.80 5.35 0.19
CA PRO A 247 -4.84 6.02 -0.69
C PRO A 247 -4.34 5.06 -1.78
N TRP A 248 -5.25 4.52 -2.60
CA TRP A 248 -4.93 3.61 -3.69
C TRP A 248 -4.21 4.36 -4.81
N THR A 249 -2.95 4.05 -5.03
CA THR A 249 -2.11 4.77 -5.99
C THR A 249 -2.55 4.58 -7.42
N ARG A 250 -3.12 3.42 -7.76
CA ARG A 250 -3.39 2.98 -9.13
C ARG A 250 -2.12 2.93 -10.00
N LEU A 251 -0.98 2.77 -9.35
CA LEU A 251 0.35 2.71 -9.96
C LEU A 251 1.11 1.44 -9.54
N GLY A 252 0.38 0.41 -9.07
CA GLY A 252 0.94 -0.91 -8.76
C GLY A 252 1.79 -0.98 -7.50
N TYR A 253 1.68 -0.01 -6.62
CA TYR A 253 2.30 -0.02 -5.29
C TYR A 253 1.36 0.53 -4.23
N THR A 254 1.54 0.09 -2.99
CA THR A 254 0.83 0.61 -1.82
C THR A 254 1.32 2.02 -1.49
N TYR A 255 0.43 2.91 -1.05
CA TYR A 255 0.83 4.26 -0.64
C TYR A 255 1.39 4.25 0.78
N ASP A 256 2.70 4.38 0.92
CA ASP A 256 3.35 4.50 2.22
C ASP A 256 3.15 5.91 2.81
N TRP A 257 2.10 6.08 3.63
CA TRP A 257 1.84 7.37 4.27
C TRP A 257 2.71 7.67 5.51
N GLY A 258 3.58 6.73 5.86
CA GLY A 258 4.62 6.94 6.88
C GLY A 258 5.98 7.36 6.31
N SER A 259 6.09 7.51 4.99
CA SER A 259 7.33 7.88 4.30
C SER A 259 7.13 9.10 3.41
N SER A 260 8.16 9.94 3.28
CA SER A 260 8.12 11.11 2.41
C SER A 260 8.15 10.77 0.91
N ASN A 261 8.62 9.58 0.55
CA ASN A 261 8.65 9.14 -0.84
C ASN A 261 7.34 8.47 -1.29
N HIS A 262 6.48 8.09 -0.32
CA HIS A 262 5.17 7.50 -0.51
C HIS A 262 5.09 6.19 -1.32
N VAL A 263 6.20 5.65 -1.81
CA VAL A 263 6.25 4.38 -2.52
C VAL A 263 6.38 3.25 -1.49
N GLY A 264 5.32 2.47 -1.36
CA GLY A 264 5.29 1.29 -0.50
C GLY A 264 5.69 0.01 -1.26
N LEU A 265 5.03 -1.09 -0.97
CA LEU A 265 5.30 -2.39 -1.57
C LEU A 265 4.59 -2.54 -2.92
N SER A 266 5.14 -3.40 -3.77
CA SER A 266 4.47 -3.81 -5.01
C SER A 266 3.13 -4.46 -4.69
N GLU A 267 2.08 -4.03 -5.38
CA GLU A 267 0.70 -4.38 -5.10
C GLU A 267 0.15 -5.25 -6.23
N PHE A 268 -0.50 -6.33 -5.85
CA PHE A 268 -1.16 -7.25 -6.78
C PHE A 268 -2.54 -7.63 -6.25
N VAL A 269 -3.40 -8.06 -7.16
CA VAL A 269 -4.71 -8.62 -6.82
C VAL A 269 -4.80 -10.02 -7.38
N VAL A 270 -5.10 -10.99 -6.51
CA VAL A 270 -5.46 -12.35 -6.90
C VAL A 270 -6.97 -12.39 -7.14
N HIS A 271 -7.38 -12.89 -8.30
CA HIS A 271 -8.79 -12.99 -8.63
C HIS A 271 -9.55 -13.91 -7.69
N GLY A 272 -10.73 -13.50 -7.25
CA GLY A 272 -11.60 -14.37 -6.45
C GLY A 272 -12.32 -15.45 -7.28
N ARG A 273 -12.68 -15.13 -8.52
CA ARG A 273 -13.35 -16.07 -9.45
C ARG A 273 -13.12 -15.70 -10.90
N LYS A 274 -13.05 -16.73 -11.75
CA LYS A 274 -13.08 -16.59 -13.22
C LYS A 274 -14.52 -16.50 -13.74
N GLN A 275 -14.68 -16.02 -14.96
CA GLN A 275 -15.99 -15.87 -15.63
C GLN A 275 -16.81 -17.16 -15.68
N ASN A 276 -16.16 -18.31 -15.77
CA ASN A 276 -16.81 -19.63 -15.78
C ASN A 276 -17.30 -20.09 -14.41
N GLY A 277 -17.28 -19.23 -13.40
CA GLY A 277 -17.69 -19.52 -12.02
C GLY A 277 -16.67 -20.33 -11.22
N ARG A 278 -15.57 -20.78 -11.82
CA ARG A 278 -14.50 -21.50 -11.13
C ARG A 278 -13.75 -20.53 -10.22
N GLY A 279 -13.63 -20.87 -8.96
CA GLY A 279 -12.76 -20.16 -8.03
C GLY A 279 -11.29 -20.32 -8.45
N ILE A 280 -10.48 -19.34 -8.09
CA ILE A 280 -9.03 -19.44 -8.21
C ILE A 280 -8.52 -20.33 -7.08
N SER A 281 -7.65 -21.28 -7.43
CA SER A 281 -7.01 -22.17 -6.46
C SER A 281 -5.64 -21.64 -6.08
N VAL A 282 -5.42 -21.45 -4.78
CA VAL A 282 -4.14 -21.05 -4.18
C VAL A 282 -3.69 -22.09 -3.17
N GLY A 283 -2.39 -22.18 -2.91
CA GLY A 283 -1.90 -22.95 -1.76
C GLY A 283 -1.81 -22.06 -0.52
N ILE A 284 -2.22 -22.53 0.64
CA ILE A 284 -1.97 -21.83 1.91
C ILE A 284 -0.65 -22.33 2.48
N ARG A 285 0.39 -21.50 2.45
CA ARG A 285 1.68 -21.86 3.04
C ARG A 285 1.66 -21.73 4.55
N SER A 286 1.22 -20.58 5.04
CA SER A 286 1.17 -20.29 6.46
C SER A 286 0.11 -19.25 6.80
N LEU A 287 -0.37 -19.34 8.03
CA LEU A 287 -1.20 -18.31 8.67
C LEU A 287 -0.60 -18.06 10.04
N LYS A 288 -0.22 -16.81 10.34
CA LYS A 288 0.45 -16.41 11.58
C LYS A 288 -0.11 -15.11 12.11
N THR A 289 -0.03 -14.91 13.41
CA THR A 289 -0.25 -13.57 13.96
C THR A 289 0.77 -12.59 13.37
N THR A 290 0.44 -11.31 13.32
CA THR A 290 1.38 -10.28 12.86
C THR A 290 2.70 -10.36 13.62
N ALA A 291 2.65 -10.54 14.95
CA ALA A 291 3.81 -10.61 15.81
C ALA A 291 4.70 -11.83 15.51
N ASP A 292 4.10 -13.01 15.26
CA ASP A 292 4.87 -14.22 14.98
C ASP A 292 5.48 -14.23 13.57
N TYR A 293 4.82 -13.57 12.62
CA TYR A 293 5.34 -13.44 11.26
C TYR A 293 6.61 -12.58 11.22
N ILE A 294 6.62 -11.53 12.01
CA ILE A 294 7.68 -10.52 12.04
C ILE A 294 8.94 -11.01 12.78
N ARG A 295 8.77 -11.88 13.79
CA ARG A 295 9.90 -12.42 14.59
C ARG A 295 10.77 -13.44 13.85
N GLN A 296 10.44 -13.79 12.63
CA GLN A 296 11.17 -14.76 11.78
C GLN A 296 12.08 -14.07 10.77
#